data_155ea766bb4c25f5b3b81df20ad82fef
#
_entry.id   155ea766bb4c25f5b3b81df20ad82fef
#
_cell.length_a   1.000
_cell.length_b   1.000
_cell.length_c   1.000
_cell.angle_alpha   90.00
_cell.angle_beta   90.00
_cell.angle_gamma   90.00
#
_symmetry.space_group_name_H-M   'P 1'
#
loop_
_entity.id
_entity.type
_entity.pdbx_description
1 polymer ?
#
loop_
_entity_poly.entity_id
_entity_poly.type
_entity_poly.pdbx_seq_one_letter_code
_entity_poly.pdbx_strand_id
1 'polypeptide(L)'
;MRRPTLAEEAVIDTMMAVWNGARGFAGTSRVSTWILGIARHKALDAVRRSKHDRDAAPLDQAAEIADTAAAPPELANRDHQAKLMQDAMGRLSPDHQEILRLAFYEDLPYEDIAALLSIPDNTVKTRVYYAKQQLRHQLAKQGVGSDS
;
A
#
# COMPACT_ATOMS: atom_id res chain seq x y z
N MET A 1 13.66 24.55 0.07
CA MET A 1 13.18 23.60 1.02
C MET A 1 12.16 22.71 0.43
N ARG A 2 12.42 21.41 0.49
CA ARG A 2 11.54 20.52 -0.13
C ARG A 2 10.42 20.20 0.79
N ARG A 3 9.19 20.27 0.34
CA ARG A 3 8.07 19.88 1.17
C ARG A 3 8.02 18.35 1.24
N PRO A 4 7.80 17.79 2.41
CA PRO A 4 7.66 16.34 2.51
C PRO A 4 6.42 15.88 1.75
N THR A 5 6.48 14.70 1.19
CA THR A 5 5.32 14.12 0.53
C THR A 5 4.33 13.68 1.59
N LEU A 6 3.10 13.37 1.16
CA LEU A 6 2.09 12.84 2.08
C LEU A 6 2.56 11.54 2.70
N ALA A 7 3.27 10.72 1.92
CA ALA A 7 3.78 9.46 2.44
C ALA A 7 4.81 9.70 3.54
N GLU A 8 5.72 10.65 3.33
CA GLU A 8 6.73 10.97 4.33
C GLU A 8 6.09 11.50 5.61
N GLU A 9 5.09 12.35 5.47
CA GLU A 9 4.35 12.86 6.63
C GLU A 9 3.67 11.73 7.37
N ALA A 10 3.03 10.80 6.66
CA ALA A 10 2.37 9.68 7.28
C ALA A 10 3.35 8.77 8.02
N VAL A 11 4.54 8.58 7.45
CA VAL A 11 5.58 7.77 8.09
C VAL A 11 6.03 8.45 9.39
N ILE A 12 6.30 9.74 9.35
CA ILE A 12 6.74 10.45 10.54
C ILE A 12 5.66 10.41 11.62
N ASP A 13 4.40 10.66 11.24
CA ASP A 13 3.29 10.61 12.19
C ASP A 13 3.12 9.21 12.78
N THR A 14 3.33 8.18 11.96
CA THR A 14 3.26 6.80 12.41
C THR A 14 4.35 6.51 13.43
N MET A 15 5.57 6.93 13.13
CA MET A 15 6.69 6.69 14.05
C MET A 15 6.48 7.39 15.37
N MET A 16 5.95 8.61 15.34
CA MET A 16 5.62 9.32 16.58
C MET A 16 4.54 8.61 17.37
N ALA A 17 3.51 8.12 16.69
CA ALA A 17 2.43 7.39 17.36
C ALA A 17 2.92 6.07 17.95
N VAL A 18 3.81 5.38 17.24
CA VAL A 18 4.40 4.14 17.73
C VAL A 18 5.21 4.42 18.99
N TRP A 19 6.03 5.47 18.95
CA TRP A 19 6.86 5.82 20.09
C TRP A 19 6.00 6.14 21.32
N ASN A 20 4.95 6.94 21.11
CA ASN A 20 4.09 7.36 22.20
C ASN A 20 3.19 6.24 22.70
N GLY A 21 2.84 5.30 21.83
CA GLY A 21 1.92 4.22 22.19
C GLY A 21 2.57 2.90 22.56
N ALA A 22 3.91 2.84 22.53
CA ALA A 22 4.58 1.56 22.73
C ALA A 22 4.25 0.92 24.08
N ARG A 23 4.13 1.71 25.11
CA ARG A 23 3.82 1.17 26.44
C ARG A 23 2.40 0.65 26.54
N GLY A 24 1.50 1.16 25.69
CA GLY A 24 0.11 0.74 25.70
C GLY A 24 -0.18 -0.42 24.76
N PHE A 25 0.84 -0.93 24.07
CA PHE A 25 0.61 -2.02 23.17
C PHE A 25 0.30 -3.28 23.98
N ALA A 26 -0.89 -3.82 23.76
CA ALA A 26 -1.39 -4.91 24.58
C ALA A 26 -0.85 -6.28 24.20
N GLY A 27 -0.17 -6.40 23.10
CA GLY A 27 0.36 -7.70 22.68
C GLY A 27 -0.70 -8.64 22.11
N THR A 28 -1.89 -8.13 21.81
CA THR A 28 -2.97 -8.96 21.29
C THR A 28 -2.84 -9.21 19.80
N SER A 29 -1.93 -8.52 19.13
CA SER A 29 -1.68 -8.73 17.71
C SER A 29 -0.19 -8.68 17.49
N ARG A 30 0.23 -8.96 16.26
CA ARG A 30 1.65 -8.84 15.92
C ARG A 30 2.03 -7.37 15.92
N VAL A 31 3.27 -7.10 16.28
CA VAL A 31 3.78 -5.73 16.28
C VAL A 31 3.62 -5.11 14.89
N SER A 32 3.93 -5.88 13.83
CA SER A 32 3.80 -5.37 12.47
C SER A 32 2.37 -5.00 12.14
N THR A 33 1.39 -5.80 12.56
CA THR A 33 -0.01 -5.50 12.32
C THR A 33 -0.43 -4.23 13.05
N TRP A 34 0.06 -4.07 14.29
CA TRP A 34 -0.24 -2.89 15.10
C TRP A 34 0.31 -1.63 14.42
N ILE A 35 1.57 -1.69 13.97
CA ILE A 35 2.21 -0.54 13.32
C ILE A 35 1.50 -0.22 11.99
N LEU A 36 1.15 -1.25 11.21
CA LEU A 36 0.46 -1.03 9.94
C LEU A 36 -0.93 -0.43 10.15
N GLY A 37 -1.60 -0.80 11.23
CA GLY A 37 -2.89 -0.19 11.56
C GLY A 37 -2.74 1.31 11.82
N ILE A 38 -1.72 1.68 12.58
CA ILE A 38 -1.44 3.10 12.84
C ILE A 38 -1.08 3.80 11.55
N ALA A 39 -0.21 3.18 10.74
CA ALA A 39 0.23 3.78 9.48
C ALA A 39 -0.96 4.01 8.53
N ARG A 40 -1.88 3.06 8.47
CA ARG A 40 -3.06 3.18 7.63
C ARG A 40 -3.92 4.36 8.06
N HIS A 41 -4.15 4.51 9.37
CA HIS A 41 -4.91 5.65 9.88
C HIS A 41 -4.23 6.97 9.56
N LYS A 42 -2.92 7.03 9.74
CA LYS A 42 -2.17 8.26 9.45
C LYS A 42 -2.18 8.59 7.97
N ALA A 43 -2.09 7.58 7.12
CA ALA A 43 -2.12 7.78 5.68
C ALA A 43 -3.51 8.27 5.23
N LEU A 44 -4.57 7.67 5.77
CA LEU A 44 -5.92 8.10 5.44
C LEU A 44 -6.19 9.53 5.91
N ASP A 45 -5.67 9.89 7.09
CA ASP A 45 -5.81 11.25 7.60
C ASP A 45 -5.05 12.23 6.72
N ALA A 46 -3.86 11.86 6.25
CA ALA A 46 -3.07 12.73 5.38
C ALA A 46 -3.78 12.96 4.05
N VAL A 47 -4.36 11.90 3.49
CA VAL A 47 -5.11 12.02 2.24
C VAL A 47 -6.33 12.91 2.44
N ARG A 48 -7.02 12.76 3.56
CA ARG A 48 -8.19 13.54 3.85
C ARG A 48 -7.85 15.03 3.99
N ARG A 49 -6.76 15.32 4.68
CA ARG A 49 -6.29 16.72 4.81
C ARG A 49 -5.88 17.30 3.47
N SER A 50 -5.21 16.49 2.65
CA SER A 50 -4.80 16.92 1.32
C SER A 50 -5.99 17.23 0.43
N LYS A 51 -7.05 16.42 0.53
CA LYS A 51 -8.25 16.68 -0.23
C LYS A 51 -8.88 17.98 0.18
N HIS A 52 -8.93 18.23 1.47
CA HIS A 52 -9.51 19.47 2.00
C HIS A 52 -8.71 20.67 1.49
N ASP A 53 -7.39 20.56 1.47
CA ASP A 53 -6.55 21.63 0.98
C ASP A 53 -6.73 21.83 -0.52
N ARG A 54 -6.97 20.77 -1.27
CA ARG A 54 -7.19 20.90 -2.69
C ARG A 54 -8.50 21.59 -3.00
N ASP A 55 -9.53 21.35 -2.19
CA ASP A 55 -10.79 22.03 -2.37
C ASP A 55 -10.64 23.52 -2.09
N ALA A 56 -9.67 23.89 -1.27
CA ALA A 56 -9.44 25.27 -0.97
C ALA A 56 -8.50 25.96 -1.96
N ALA A 57 -7.69 25.22 -2.69
CA ALA A 57 -6.73 25.79 -3.62
C ALA A 57 -6.60 24.92 -4.86
N PRO A 58 -6.50 25.51 -5.98
CA PRO A 58 -6.31 24.74 -7.19
C PRO A 58 -4.95 24.13 -7.19
N LEU A 59 -4.83 22.94 -7.46
CA LEU A 59 -3.69 22.37 -7.34
C LEU A 59 -3.18 21.56 -8.25
N ASP A 60 -2.21 21.46 -8.53
CA ASP A 60 -1.59 20.75 -9.45
C ASP A 60 -0.89 19.75 -8.97
N GLN A 61 -1.00 18.97 -8.74
CA GLN A 61 -0.34 18.10 -8.35
C GLN A 61 -0.26 16.95 -8.38
N ALA A 62 -0.21 16.47 -8.83
CA ALA A 62 0.05 15.31 -9.08
C ALA A 62 1.05 14.82 -8.44
N ALA A 63 0.94 14.18 -7.60
CA ALA A 63 1.92 13.67 -6.95
C ALA A 63 2.64 12.75 -7.69
N GLU A 64 3.72 13.01 -8.12
CA GLU A 64 4.46 12.21 -8.70
C GLU A 64 5.16 11.40 -7.85
N ILE A 65 5.01 10.27 -7.64
CA ILE A 65 5.83 9.44 -6.96
C ILE A 65 6.88 9.07 -7.77
N ALA A 66 7.80 9.74 -7.77
CA ALA A 66 8.86 9.43 -8.54
C ALA A 66 9.82 8.71 -7.83
N ASP A 67 9.86 7.55 -7.75
CA ASP A 67 10.83 6.95 -7.15
C ASP A 67 11.71 6.35 -8.02
N THR A 68 12.79 6.77 -8.22
CA THR A 68 13.60 6.22 -9.15
C THR A 68 14.83 5.92 -8.60
N ALA A 69 14.99 4.97 -7.92
CA ALA A 69 16.27 4.51 -7.56
C ALA A 69 16.84 3.80 -8.74
N ALA A 70 17.88 4.22 -9.23
CA ALA A 70 18.53 3.60 -10.36
C ALA A 70 19.08 2.25 -9.91
N ALA A 71 18.60 1.20 -10.49
CA ALA A 71 19.05 -0.13 -10.12
C ALA A 71 20.31 -0.50 -10.87
N PRO A 72 21.16 -1.35 -10.32
CA PRO A 72 22.34 -1.82 -11.03
C PRO A 72 21.97 -2.59 -12.29
N PRO A 73 22.77 -2.50 -13.31
CA PRO A 73 22.48 -3.17 -14.58
C PRO A 73 22.34 -4.68 -14.49
N GLU A 74 23.03 -5.27 -13.53
CA GLU A 74 22.95 -6.72 -13.40
C GLU A 74 21.60 -7.18 -12.90
N LEU A 75 20.74 -6.28 -12.44
CA LEU A 75 19.40 -6.65 -12.00
C LEU A 75 18.37 -6.23 -13.03
N ALA A 76 18.79 -5.92 -14.24
CA ALA A 76 17.89 -5.38 -15.25
C ALA A 76 16.68 -6.27 -15.53
N ASN A 77 16.86 -7.59 -15.57
CA ASN A 77 15.75 -8.48 -15.83
C ASN A 77 14.77 -8.54 -14.67
N ARG A 78 15.29 -8.56 -13.46
CA ARG A 78 14.44 -8.53 -12.28
C ARG A 78 13.72 -7.21 -12.17
N ASP A 79 14.43 -6.11 -12.53
CA ASP A 79 13.82 -4.81 -12.51
C ASP A 79 12.72 -4.69 -13.54
N HIS A 80 12.90 -5.31 -14.71
CA HIS A 80 11.88 -5.29 -15.73
C HIS A 80 10.62 -6.02 -15.25
N GLN A 81 10.78 -7.20 -14.65
CA GLN A 81 9.66 -7.94 -14.11
C GLN A 81 9.00 -7.21 -12.94
N ALA A 82 9.80 -6.63 -12.07
CA ALA A 82 9.29 -5.85 -10.95
C ALA A 82 8.51 -4.64 -11.44
N LYS A 83 8.99 -4.02 -12.52
CA LYS A 83 8.31 -2.87 -13.08
C LYS A 83 6.97 -3.27 -13.71
N LEU A 84 6.93 -4.40 -14.39
CA LEU A 84 5.69 -4.91 -14.95
C LEU A 84 4.67 -5.18 -13.84
N MET A 85 5.14 -5.76 -12.75
CA MET A 85 4.28 -6.03 -11.60
C MET A 85 3.78 -4.73 -10.96
N GLN A 86 4.65 -3.76 -10.80
CA GLN A 86 4.26 -2.46 -10.24
C GLN A 86 3.25 -1.76 -11.13
N ASP A 87 3.45 -1.82 -12.45
CA ASP A 87 2.52 -1.21 -13.39
C ASP A 87 1.16 -1.89 -13.31
N ALA A 88 1.15 -3.22 -13.23
CA ALA A 88 -0.09 -3.98 -13.14
C ALA A 88 -0.81 -3.69 -11.82
N MET A 89 -0.06 -3.65 -10.71
CA MET A 89 -0.63 -3.31 -9.41
C MET A 89 -1.22 -1.90 -9.43
N GLY A 90 -0.54 -0.97 -10.07
CA GLY A 90 -1.02 0.40 -10.14
C GLY A 90 -2.32 0.58 -10.87
N ARG A 91 -2.71 -0.41 -11.70
CA ARG A 91 -3.96 -0.34 -12.43
C ARG A 91 -5.13 -0.97 -11.68
N LEU A 92 -4.86 -1.57 -10.53
CA LEU A 92 -5.92 -2.12 -9.70
C LEU A 92 -6.59 -1.03 -8.89
N SER A 93 -7.80 -1.31 -8.39
CA SER A 93 -8.45 -0.38 -7.49
C SER A 93 -7.63 -0.25 -6.22
N PRO A 94 -7.77 0.85 -5.47
CA PRO A 94 -7.02 0.99 -4.21
C PRO A 94 -7.28 -0.14 -3.23
N ASP A 95 -8.51 -0.62 -3.15
CA ASP A 95 -8.83 -1.74 -2.25
C ASP A 95 -8.11 -3.01 -2.63
N HIS A 96 -8.03 -3.29 -3.93
CA HIS A 96 -7.33 -4.48 -4.41
C HIS A 96 -5.83 -4.35 -4.20
N GLN A 97 -5.27 -3.16 -4.43
CA GLN A 97 -3.85 -2.94 -4.19
C GLN A 97 -3.52 -3.15 -2.72
N GLU A 98 -4.34 -2.59 -1.85
CA GLU A 98 -4.10 -2.67 -0.42
C GLU A 98 -4.14 -4.12 0.08
N ILE A 99 -5.16 -4.86 -0.32
CA ILE A 99 -5.30 -6.20 0.20
C ILE A 99 -4.21 -7.13 -0.31
N LEU A 100 -3.77 -6.96 -1.55
CA LEU A 100 -2.67 -7.77 -2.07
C LEU A 100 -1.36 -7.44 -1.39
N ARG A 101 -1.13 -6.16 -1.08
CA ARG A 101 0.09 -5.77 -0.38
C ARG A 101 0.12 -6.35 1.03
N LEU A 102 -1.00 -6.29 1.72
CA LEU A 102 -1.07 -6.82 3.08
C LEU A 102 -0.90 -8.34 3.09
N ALA A 103 -1.48 -9.02 2.12
CA ALA A 103 -1.43 -10.48 2.09
C ALA A 103 -0.10 -11.02 1.61
N PHE A 104 0.52 -10.37 0.61
CA PHE A 104 1.69 -10.94 -0.03
C PHE A 104 3.00 -10.21 0.23
N TYR A 105 2.99 -8.91 0.38
CA TYR A 105 4.22 -8.20 0.70
C TYR A 105 4.45 -8.18 2.20
N GLU A 106 3.40 -7.95 2.98
CA GLU A 106 3.52 -7.91 4.43
C GLU A 106 3.27 -9.28 5.05
N ASP A 107 2.77 -10.21 4.25
CA ASP A 107 2.55 -11.59 4.67
C ASP A 107 1.71 -11.70 5.93
N LEU A 108 0.66 -10.91 6.02
CA LEU A 108 -0.22 -10.95 7.18
C LEU A 108 -1.25 -12.05 7.06
N PRO A 109 -1.58 -12.72 8.17
CA PRO A 109 -2.70 -13.66 8.15
C PRO A 109 -4.01 -12.94 7.82
N TYR A 110 -4.95 -13.65 7.23
CA TYR A 110 -6.23 -13.05 6.86
C TYR A 110 -6.99 -12.48 8.05
N GLU A 111 -6.90 -13.11 9.21
CA GLU A 111 -7.53 -12.58 10.41
C GLU A 111 -6.99 -11.22 10.77
N ASP A 112 -5.67 -11.03 10.62
CA ASP A 112 -5.03 -9.75 10.92
C ASP A 112 -5.45 -8.70 9.91
N ILE A 113 -5.55 -9.08 8.63
CA ILE A 113 -6.01 -8.16 7.59
C ILE A 113 -7.47 -7.75 7.88
N ALA A 114 -8.31 -8.71 8.27
CA ALA A 114 -9.69 -8.43 8.59
C ALA A 114 -9.80 -7.42 9.73
N ALA A 115 -9.01 -7.61 10.76
CA ALA A 115 -9.00 -6.69 11.90
C ALA A 115 -8.48 -5.30 11.49
N LEU A 116 -7.42 -5.29 10.69
CA LEU A 116 -6.80 -4.04 10.27
C LEU A 116 -7.73 -3.21 9.39
N LEU A 117 -8.44 -3.88 8.49
CA LEU A 117 -9.34 -3.19 7.56
C LEU A 117 -10.78 -3.08 8.10
N SER A 118 -11.06 -3.67 9.24
CA SER A 118 -12.40 -3.70 9.84
C SER A 118 -13.44 -4.34 8.91
N ILE A 119 -13.07 -5.47 8.33
CA ILE A 119 -13.96 -6.24 7.46
C ILE A 119 -14.00 -7.69 7.93
N PRO A 120 -15.03 -8.45 7.57
CA PRO A 120 -15.08 -9.86 7.94
C PRO A 120 -14.01 -10.69 7.25
N ASP A 121 -13.60 -11.80 7.87
CA ASP A 121 -12.61 -12.70 7.32
C ASP A 121 -13.01 -13.19 5.93
N ASN A 122 -14.26 -13.53 5.74
CA ASN A 122 -14.72 -14.00 4.43
C ASN A 122 -14.60 -12.92 3.36
N THR A 123 -14.77 -11.66 3.74
CA THR A 123 -14.58 -10.55 2.81
C THR A 123 -13.12 -10.44 2.41
N VAL A 124 -12.19 -10.70 3.33
CA VAL A 124 -10.76 -10.71 3.00
C VAL A 124 -10.50 -11.77 1.93
N LYS A 125 -10.99 -12.98 2.14
CA LYS A 125 -10.79 -14.08 1.17
C LYS A 125 -11.34 -13.73 -0.21
N THR A 126 -12.56 -13.22 -0.24
CA THR A 126 -13.21 -12.87 -1.49
C THR A 126 -12.47 -11.73 -2.19
N ARG A 127 -12.06 -10.73 -1.43
CA ARG A 127 -11.36 -9.59 -1.98
C ARG A 127 -9.99 -9.99 -2.53
N VAL A 128 -9.28 -10.86 -1.81
CA VAL A 128 -7.99 -11.38 -2.30
C VAL A 128 -8.19 -12.14 -3.60
N TYR A 129 -9.23 -12.96 -3.67
CA TYR A 129 -9.51 -13.75 -4.86
C TYR A 129 -9.73 -12.84 -6.07
N TYR A 130 -10.59 -11.85 -5.94
CA TYR A 130 -10.89 -10.95 -7.06
C TYR A 130 -9.69 -10.04 -7.40
N ALA A 131 -8.95 -9.62 -6.37
CA ALA A 131 -7.75 -8.81 -6.62
C ALA A 131 -6.72 -9.59 -7.41
N LYS A 132 -6.53 -10.87 -7.09
CA LYS A 132 -5.63 -11.74 -7.85
C LYS A 132 -6.09 -11.90 -9.30
N GLN A 133 -7.39 -12.04 -9.51
CA GLN A 133 -7.92 -12.16 -10.86
C GLN A 133 -7.67 -10.89 -11.66
N GLN A 134 -7.89 -9.74 -11.06
CA GLN A 134 -7.65 -8.48 -11.72
C GLN A 134 -6.16 -8.29 -12.02
N LEU A 135 -5.30 -8.67 -11.09
CA LEU A 135 -3.87 -8.58 -11.30
C LEU A 135 -3.45 -9.47 -12.47
N ARG A 136 -3.95 -10.69 -12.50
CA ARG A 136 -3.65 -11.62 -13.59
C ARG A 136 -4.11 -11.06 -14.93
N HIS A 137 -5.28 -10.43 -14.96
CA HIS A 137 -5.81 -9.81 -16.16
C HIS A 137 -4.92 -8.66 -16.62
N GLN A 138 -4.45 -7.83 -15.70
CA GLN A 138 -3.57 -6.71 -16.06
C GLN A 138 -2.21 -7.21 -16.56
N LEU A 139 -1.68 -8.26 -15.95
CA LEU A 139 -0.43 -8.84 -16.40
C LEU A 139 -0.58 -9.46 -17.79
N ALA A 140 -1.70 -10.10 -18.07
CA ALA A 140 -1.96 -10.67 -19.39
C ALA A 140 -2.00 -9.58 -20.47
N LYS A 141 -2.55 -8.42 -20.14
CA LYS A 141 -2.56 -7.31 -21.08
C LYS A 141 -1.16 -6.83 -21.41
N GLN A 142 -0.22 -7.04 -20.53
CA GLN A 142 1.16 -6.65 -20.77
C GLN A 142 1.97 -7.76 -21.41
N GLY A 143 1.32 -8.87 -21.75
CA GLY A 143 2.01 -9.99 -22.38
C GLY A 143 2.74 -10.91 -21.43
N VAL A 144 2.47 -10.77 -20.11
CA VAL A 144 3.15 -11.59 -19.14
C VAL A 144 2.29 -12.79 -18.80
N GLY A 145 2.87 -13.94 -18.77
CA GLY A 145 2.15 -15.13 -18.29
C GLY A 145 1.20 -15.75 -19.27
N SER A 146 1.35 -15.47 -20.52
CA SER A 146 0.43 -16.01 -21.47
C SER A 146 0.75 -17.41 -21.87
N ASP A 147 1.78 -17.97 -21.30
CA ASP A 147 2.16 -19.26 -21.69
C ASP A 147 1.72 -20.33 -20.75
N SER A 148 0.71 -20.21 -20.07
CA SER A 148 0.33 -21.29 -19.19
C SER A 148 -1.06 -21.75 -19.46
#